data_0c8c9480080850587638f482ffeee53a
#
_entry.id   0c8c9480080850587638f482ffeee53a
#
_cell.length_a   1.000
_cell.length_b   1.000
_cell.length_c   1.000
_cell.angle_alpha   90.00
_cell.angle_beta   90.00
_cell.angle_gamma   90.00
#
_symmetry.space_group_name_H-M   'P 1'
#
loop_
_entity.id
_entity.type
_entity.pdbx_description
1 polymer ?
#
loop_
_entity_poly.entity_id
_entity_poly.type
_entity_poly.pdbx_seq_one_letter_code
_entity_poly.pdbx_strand_id
1 'polypeptide(L)'
;MERIDVAKNNMSIDRIEEKCINCGMCKKTCAQINNLKNDCINCGQCILTCPSGALIPKYNYKKALNYINDTDYVVVAFTAPAVRVAIGDEFNYPSGAFLEKKLVSALKKIGFDYVFDTTFGADLTIMEEANELVDRLKHKKTPLFTSCCPSWVLYMEKYHPEDLENLSTCKSPISMESTMIKSYFADMYEIPKEKIITVSIAP
;
A
#
# COMPACT_ATOMS: atom_id res chain seq x y z
N MET A 1 11.73 -21.46 -20.35
CA MET A 1 12.39 -20.66 -19.29
C MET A 1 11.57 -20.82 -18.02
N GLU A 2 12.22 -20.85 -16.84
CA GLU A 2 11.49 -20.99 -15.58
C GLU A 2 10.83 -19.67 -15.19
N ARG A 3 9.60 -19.73 -14.70
CA ARG A 3 8.85 -18.61 -14.10
C ARG A 3 9.11 -18.53 -12.59
N ILE A 4 8.80 -17.39 -11.97
CA ILE A 4 8.79 -17.32 -10.49
C ILE A 4 7.68 -18.23 -9.96
N ASP A 5 7.85 -18.77 -8.79
CA ASP A 5 6.75 -19.37 -8.04
C ASP A 5 5.99 -18.28 -7.28
N VAL A 6 4.65 -18.36 -7.30
CA VAL A 6 3.77 -17.46 -6.54
C VAL A 6 2.98 -18.33 -5.56
N ALA A 7 3.32 -18.19 -4.30
CA ALA A 7 2.63 -18.93 -3.25
C ALA A 7 1.13 -18.56 -3.19
N LYS A 8 0.25 -19.52 -2.98
CA LYS A 8 -1.21 -19.29 -2.89
C LYS A 8 -1.60 -18.26 -1.82
N ASN A 9 -0.81 -18.15 -0.77
CA ASN A 9 -0.97 -17.20 0.32
C ASN A 9 -0.18 -15.90 0.12
N ASN A 10 0.39 -15.65 -1.07
CA ASN A 10 1.08 -14.39 -1.34
C ASN A 10 0.14 -13.21 -1.07
N MET A 11 0.64 -12.18 -0.39
CA MET A 11 -0.17 -11.05 0.08
C MET A 11 -0.46 -10.02 -1.03
N SER A 12 0.38 -9.97 -2.07
CA SER A 12 0.40 -8.87 -3.04
C SER A 12 0.20 -9.30 -4.49
N ILE A 13 0.54 -10.54 -4.81
CA ILE A 13 0.61 -11.03 -6.18
C ILE A 13 -0.27 -12.25 -6.35
N ASP A 14 -1.00 -12.29 -7.45
CA ASP A 14 -1.75 -13.46 -7.90
C ASP A 14 -1.38 -13.81 -9.34
N ARG A 15 -1.72 -15.03 -9.78
CA ARG A 15 -1.45 -15.51 -11.13
C ARG A 15 -2.68 -16.11 -11.78
N ILE A 16 -2.96 -15.68 -13.01
CA ILE A 16 -3.92 -16.29 -13.91
C ILE A 16 -3.16 -17.32 -14.75
N GLU A 17 -3.27 -18.59 -14.37
CA GLU A 17 -2.45 -19.67 -14.95
C GLU A 17 -2.64 -19.78 -16.48
N GLU A 18 -3.88 -19.61 -16.95
CA GLU A 18 -4.23 -19.74 -18.37
C GLU A 18 -3.59 -18.67 -19.26
N LYS A 19 -3.23 -17.53 -18.69
CA LYS A 19 -2.54 -16.45 -19.39
C LYS A 19 -1.03 -16.59 -19.42
N CYS A 20 -0.46 -17.51 -18.61
CA CYS A 20 0.97 -17.63 -18.48
C CYS A 20 1.61 -18.35 -19.68
N ILE A 21 2.43 -17.61 -20.44
CA ILE A 21 3.17 -18.15 -21.60
C ILE A 21 4.55 -18.70 -21.26
N ASN A 22 4.90 -18.82 -19.99
CA ASN A 22 6.18 -19.34 -19.49
C ASN A 22 7.44 -18.65 -20.09
N CYS A 23 7.37 -17.35 -20.40
CA CYS A 23 8.45 -16.59 -21.01
C CYS A 23 9.66 -16.31 -20.10
N GLY A 24 9.51 -16.48 -18.77
CA GLY A 24 10.58 -16.28 -17.78
C GLY A 24 10.91 -14.81 -17.45
N MET A 25 10.20 -13.82 -18.01
CA MET A 25 10.46 -12.40 -17.73
C MET A 25 10.32 -12.06 -16.25
N CYS A 26 9.30 -12.60 -15.59
CA CYS A 26 9.09 -12.40 -14.15
C CYS A 26 10.29 -12.90 -13.32
N LYS A 27 10.89 -14.05 -13.68
CA LYS A 27 12.07 -14.58 -12.99
C LYS A 27 13.29 -13.68 -13.24
N LYS A 28 13.48 -13.21 -14.47
CA LYS A 28 14.57 -12.29 -14.81
C LYS A 28 14.46 -10.98 -14.01
N THR A 29 13.28 -10.38 -13.95
CA THR A 29 13.04 -9.16 -13.19
C THR A 29 13.24 -9.37 -11.69
N CYS A 30 12.70 -10.43 -11.15
CA CYS A 30 12.88 -10.77 -9.74
C CYS A 30 14.35 -10.98 -9.39
N ALA A 31 15.13 -11.58 -10.29
CA ALA A 31 16.56 -11.76 -10.13
C ALA A 31 17.34 -10.45 -10.01
N GLN A 32 16.94 -9.46 -10.81
CA GLN A 32 17.60 -8.15 -10.83
C GLN A 32 17.34 -7.34 -9.56
N ILE A 33 16.15 -7.49 -8.95
CA ILE A 33 15.71 -6.70 -7.82
C ILE A 33 15.98 -7.40 -6.50
N ASN A 34 15.76 -8.71 -6.47
CA ASN A 34 15.71 -9.51 -5.24
C ASN A 34 16.80 -10.59 -5.15
N ASN A 35 17.84 -10.49 -5.94
CA ASN A 35 19.03 -11.37 -5.97
C ASN A 35 18.73 -12.88 -5.93
N LEU A 36 17.55 -13.31 -6.35
CA LEU A 36 17.09 -14.70 -6.60
C LEU A 36 17.14 -15.69 -5.43
N LYS A 37 17.09 -15.26 -4.21
CA LYS A 37 17.00 -16.22 -3.10
C LYS A 37 15.59 -16.78 -2.87
N ASN A 38 14.73 -16.82 -3.88
CA ASN A 38 13.37 -17.38 -3.88
C ASN A 38 12.37 -16.79 -2.86
N ASP A 39 12.75 -15.81 -2.07
CA ASP A 39 11.93 -15.18 -1.07
C ASP A 39 11.30 -13.88 -1.60
N CYS A 40 10.03 -13.94 -1.86
CA CYS A 40 9.29 -12.78 -2.34
C CYS A 40 9.29 -11.65 -1.29
N ILE A 41 9.63 -10.42 -1.74
CA ILE A 41 9.54 -9.20 -0.94
C ILE A 41 8.26 -8.39 -1.26
N ASN A 42 7.35 -8.95 -2.02
CA ASN A 42 6.06 -8.35 -2.40
C ASN A 42 6.17 -7.00 -3.15
N CYS A 43 7.26 -6.77 -3.90
CA CYS A 43 7.50 -5.50 -4.59
C CYS A 43 6.66 -5.28 -5.86
N GLY A 44 5.97 -6.29 -6.39
CA GLY A 44 5.09 -6.17 -7.56
C GLY A 44 5.76 -6.00 -8.91
N GLN A 45 7.10 -5.85 -9.00
CA GLN A 45 7.79 -5.56 -10.26
C GLN A 45 7.59 -6.64 -11.34
N CYS A 46 7.41 -7.87 -10.93
CA CYS A 46 7.10 -8.97 -11.84
C CYS A 46 5.73 -8.82 -12.55
N ILE A 47 4.80 -8.08 -11.94
CA ILE A 47 3.49 -7.74 -12.53
C ILE A 47 3.69 -6.81 -13.71
N LEU A 48 4.46 -5.72 -13.50
CA LEU A 48 4.71 -4.69 -14.51
C LEU A 48 5.43 -5.24 -15.74
N THR A 49 6.25 -6.27 -15.57
CA THR A 49 7.04 -6.86 -16.65
C THR A 49 6.38 -8.07 -17.31
N CYS A 50 5.21 -8.49 -16.86
CA CYS A 50 4.52 -9.66 -17.41
C CYS A 50 3.85 -9.32 -18.75
N PRO A 51 4.37 -9.79 -19.92
CA PRO A 51 3.86 -9.36 -21.21
C PRO A 51 2.48 -9.92 -21.54
N SER A 52 2.08 -11.01 -20.89
CA SER A 52 0.77 -11.63 -21.08
C SER A 52 -0.29 -11.20 -20.05
N GLY A 53 0.08 -10.35 -19.08
CA GLY A 53 -0.80 -9.98 -17.98
C GLY A 53 -1.23 -11.16 -17.10
N ALA A 54 -0.40 -12.22 -17.06
CA ALA A 54 -0.68 -13.39 -16.22
C ALA A 54 -0.45 -13.12 -14.74
N LEU A 55 0.50 -12.21 -14.40
CA LEU A 55 0.69 -11.77 -13.02
C LEU A 55 -0.12 -10.50 -12.78
N ILE A 56 -0.89 -10.50 -11.73
CA ILE A 56 -1.80 -9.41 -11.36
C ILE A 56 -1.63 -9.06 -9.88
N PRO A 57 -1.97 -7.83 -9.47
CA PRO A 57 -2.12 -7.50 -8.05
C PRO A 57 -3.20 -8.38 -7.42
N LYS A 58 -3.02 -8.70 -6.14
CA LYS A 58 -4.07 -9.39 -5.39
C LYS A 58 -5.18 -8.41 -5.05
N TYR A 59 -6.28 -8.48 -5.77
CA TYR A 59 -7.39 -7.55 -5.63
C TYR A 59 -8.23 -7.82 -4.38
N ASN A 60 -8.39 -6.80 -3.53
CA ASN A 60 -9.23 -6.85 -2.34
C ASN A 60 -10.56 -6.08 -2.49
N TYR A 61 -10.86 -5.54 -3.68
CA TYR A 61 -12.04 -4.71 -3.90
C TYR A 61 -13.37 -5.44 -3.59
N LYS A 62 -13.46 -6.75 -3.87
CA LYS A 62 -14.66 -7.56 -3.53
C LYS A 62 -14.91 -7.57 -2.03
N LYS A 63 -13.85 -7.66 -1.23
CA LYS A 63 -13.96 -7.62 0.23
C LYS A 63 -14.43 -6.24 0.69
N ALA A 64 -13.91 -5.17 0.10
CA ALA A 64 -14.36 -3.80 0.38
C ALA A 64 -15.84 -3.61 0.04
N LEU A 65 -16.29 -4.08 -1.15
CA LEU A 65 -17.68 -4.00 -1.56
C LEU A 65 -18.63 -4.78 -0.63
N ASN A 66 -18.21 -5.92 -0.10
CA ASN A 66 -19.00 -6.65 0.89
C ASN A 66 -19.25 -5.81 2.14
N TYR A 67 -18.23 -5.12 2.65
CA TYR A 67 -18.39 -4.23 3.81
C TYR A 67 -19.23 -2.99 3.48
N ILE A 68 -19.10 -2.42 2.28
CA ILE A 68 -19.91 -1.26 1.84
C ILE A 68 -21.41 -1.61 1.79
N ASN A 69 -21.73 -2.86 1.45
CA ASN A 69 -23.12 -3.33 1.39
C ASN A 69 -23.65 -3.84 2.75
N ASP A 70 -22.84 -3.84 3.78
CA ASP A 70 -23.19 -4.30 5.13
C ASP A 70 -23.40 -3.08 6.05
N THR A 71 -24.63 -2.80 6.40
CA THR A 71 -25.03 -1.65 7.22
C THR A 71 -24.55 -1.72 8.67
N ASP A 72 -23.98 -2.84 9.08
CA ASP A 72 -23.40 -3.01 10.42
C ASP A 72 -22.04 -2.31 10.59
N TYR A 73 -21.44 -1.87 9.48
CA TYR A 73 -20.11 -1.24 9.46
C TYR A 73 -20.16 0.18 8.90
N VAL A 74 -19.24 1.00 9.40
CA VAL A 74 -18.90 2.30 8.83
C VAL A 74 -17.64 2.11 7.99
N VAL A 75 -17.73 2.31 6.68
CA VAL A 75 -16.62 2.06 5.77
C VAL A 75 -15.96 3.36 5.33
N VAL A 76 -14.71 3.51 5.72
CA VAL A 76 -13.92 4.73 5.54
C VAL A 76 -12.85 4.48 4.47
N ALA A 77 -12.92 5.20 3.35
CA ALA A 77 -11.86 5.22 2.36
C ALA A 77 -10.81 6.29 2.71
N PHE A 78 -9.55 6.01 2.39
CA PHE A 78 -8.53 7.05 2.30
C PHE A 78 -7.61 6.77 1.11
N THR A 79 -7.23 7.84 0.41
CA THR A 79 -6.63 7.71 -0.92
C THR A 79 -5.19 8.20 -0.93
N ALA A 80 -4.30 7.42 -1.59
CA ALA A 80 -2.95 7.90 -1.87
C ALA A 80 -2.98 9.09 -2.85
N PRO A 81 -2.04 10.06 -2.73
CA PRO A 81 -2.01 11.25 -3.56
C PRO A 81 -2.02 10.98 -5.07
N ALA A 82 -1.38 9.90 -5.53
CA ALA A 82 -1.32 9.55 -6.94
C ALA A 82 -2.69 9.20 -7.54
N VAL A 83 -3.62 8.66 -6.75
CA VAL A 83 -4.94 8.21 -7.24
C VAL A 83 -5.78 9.37 -7.78
N ARG A 84 -5.70 10.57 -7.17
CA ARG A 84 -6.44 11.76 -7.61
C ARG A 84 -5.99 12.33 -8.96
N VAL A 85 -4.81 11.88 -9.43
CA VAL A 85 -4.30 12.20 -10.76
C VAL A 85 -4.56 11.03 -11.72
N ALA A 86 -4.21 9.81 -11.31
CA ALA A 86 -4.34 8.61 -12.16
C ALA A 86 -5.78 8.30 -12.57
N ILE A 87 -6.76 8.59 -11.73
CA ILE A 87 -8.17 8.34 -12.05
C ILE A 87 -8.64 9.09 -13.32
N GLY A 88 -7.98 10.20 -13.66
CA GLY A 88 -8.30 10.99 -14.84
C GLY A 88 -8.10 10.21 -16.14
N ASP A 89 -7.10 9.37 -16.21
CA ASP A 89 -6.78 8.59 -17.39
C ASP A 89 -7.91 7.61 -17.77
N GLU A 90 -8.59 7.04 -16.79
CA GLU A 90 -9.72 6.11 -16.97
C GLU A 90 -10.99 6.82 -17.46
N PHE A 91 -11.13 8.13 -17.27
CA PHE A 91 -12.29 8.92 -17.63
C PHE A 91 -12.02 9.93 -18.76
N ASN A 92 -10.95 9.73 -19.54
CA ASN A 92 -10.58 10.56 -20.69
C ASN A 92 -10.34 12.05 -20.32
N TYR A 93 -9.86 12.33 -19.13
CA TYR A 93 -9.36 13.66 -18.79
C TYR A 93 -7.95 13.85 -19.36
N PRO A 94 -7.49 15.10 -19.56
CA PRO A 94 -6.11 15.37 -19.93
C PRO A 94 -5.14 14.71 -18.94
N SER A 95 -4.05 14.13 -19.46
CA SER A 95 -3.03 13.50 -18.60
C SER A 95 -2.52 14.47 -17.54
N GLY A 96 -2.43 14.02 -16.30
CA GLY A 96 -2.05 14.83 -15.16
C GLY A 96 -3.17 15.71 -14.56
N ALA A 97 -4.41 15.55 -15.01
CA ALA A 97 -5.55 16.28 -14.45
C ALA A 97 -5.75 15.97 -12.96
N PHE A 98 -5.81 17.02 -12.14
CA PHE A 98 -6.00 16.88 -10.69
C PHE A 98 -7.50 16.80 -10.36
N LEU A 99 -7.98 15.60 -9.96
CA LEU A 99 -9.41 15.30 -9.83
C LEU A 99 -9.84 14.96 -8.39
N GLU A 100 -9.21 15.55 -7.38
CA GLU A 100 -9.46 15.27 -5.96
C GLU A 100 -10.97 15.27 -5.61
N LYS A 101 -11.68 16.37 -5.90
CA LYS A 101 -13.11 16.52 -5.56
C LYS A 101 -13.99 15.50 -6.30
N LYS A 102 -13.62 15.16 -7.53
CA LYS A 102 -14.34 14.14 -8.32
C LYS A 102 -14.11 12.75 -7.78
N LEU A 103 -12.87 12.45 -7.36
CA LEU A 103 -12.52 11.20 -6.69
C LEU A 103 -13.34 11.01 -5.41
N VAL A 104 -13.38 12.02 -4.53
CA VAL A 104 -14.21 11.99 -3.31
C VAL A 104 -15.68 11.74 -3.66
N SER A 105 -16.22 12.45 -4.64
CA SER A 105 -17.62 12.27 -5.07
C SER A 105 -17.89 10.88 -5.64
N ALA A 106 -16.93 10.30 -6.38
CA ALA A 106 -17.05 8.96 -6.92
C ALA A 106 -17.07 7.90 -5.80
N LEU A 107 -16.14 8.01 -4.83
CA LEU A 107 -16.09 7.09 -3.70
C LEU A 107 -17.34 7.16 -2.82
N LYS A 108 -17.87 8.37 -2.59
CA LYS A 108 -19.15 8.54 -1.90
C LYS A 108 -20.31 7.87 -2.67
N LYS A 109 -20.33 7.96 -4.00
CA LYS A 109 -21.34 7.30 -4.84
C LYS A 109 -21.21 5.77 -4.85
N ILE A 110 -20.01 5.23 -4.66
CA ILE A 110 -19.78 3.78 -4.51
C ILE A 110 -20.36 3.28 -3.19
N GLY A 111 -20.48 4.16 -2.18
CA GLY A 111 -21.09 3.82 -0.89
C GLY A 111 -20.17 3.93 0.31
N PHE A 112 -18.99 4.53 0.17
CA PHE A 112 -18.14 4.83 1.33
C PHE A 112 -18.79 5.89 2.23
N ASP A 113 -18.83 5.65 3.53
CA ASP A 113 -19.41 6.58 4.50
C ASP A 113 -18.54 7.83 4.69
N TYR A 114 -17.21 7.66 4.67
CA TYR A 114 -16.25 8.75 4.79
C TYR A 114 -15.11 8.57 3.81
N VAL A 115 -14.54 9.67 3.35
CA VAL A 115 -13.39 9.68 2.43
C VAL A 115 -12.37 10.68 2.92
N PHE A 116 -11.17 10.19 3.21
CA PHE A 116 -10.01 10.98 3.65
C PHE A 116 -8.87 10.92 2.64
N ASP A 117 -7.82 11.67 2.92
CA ASP A 117 -6.60 11.71 2.12
C ASP A 117 -5.41 11.24 2.98
N THR A 118 -4.62 10.32 2.46
CA THR A 118 -3.44 9.77 3.15
C THR A 118 -2.37 10.82 3.46
N THR A 119 -2.46 12.03 2.90
CA THR A 119 -1.54 13.13 3.24
C THR A 119 -1.57 13.49 4.72
N PHE A 120 -2.71 13.38 5.38
CA PHE A 120 -2.78 13.57 6.83
C PHE A 120 -1.91 12.54 7.59
N GLY A 121 -2.03 11.26 7.23
CA GLY A 121 -1.16 10.23 7.80
C GLY A 121 0.32 10.43 7.43
N ALA A 122 0.61 10.99 6.25
CA ALA A 122 1.97 11.34 5.84
C ALA A 122 2.56 12.48 6.68
N ASP A 123 1.78 13.52 6.97
CA ASP A 123 2.21 14.62 7.82
C ASP A 123 2.55 14.12 9.24
N LEU A 124 1.73 13.24 9.80
CA LEU A 124 2.04 12.60 11.09
C LEU A 124 3.33 11.77 11.03
N THR A 125 3.51 10.99 9.96
CA THR A 125 4.72 10.19 9.77
C THR A 125 5.96 11.08 9.71
N ILE A 126 5.91 12.20 8.96
CA ILE A 126 7.01 13.16 8.87
C ILE A 126 7.34 13.74 10.24
N MET A 127 6.35 14.11 11.03
CA MET A 127 6.59 14.66 12.38
C MET A 127 7.27 13.66 13.31
N GLU A 128 6.81 12.42 13.30
CA GLU A 128 7.37 11.36 14.15
C GLU A 128 8.78 10.95 13.69
N GLU A 129 8.99 10.75 12.37
CA GLU A 129 10.32 10.42 11.84
C GLU A 129 11.33 11.56 12.03
N ALA A 130 10.89 12.82 11.93
CA ALA A 130 11.77 13.96 12.20
C ALA A 130 12.21 13.99 13.67
N ASN A 131 11.30 13.72 14.60
CA ASN A 131 11.63 13.60 16.02
C ASN A 131 12.59 12.45 16.29
N GLU A 132 12.34 11.29 15.68
CA GLU A 132 13.24 10.13 15.76
C GLU A 132 14.63 10.47 15.22
N LEU A 133 14.71 11.13 14.06
CA LEU A 133 15.99 11.55 13.47
C LEU A 133 16.76 12.49 14.40
N VAL A 134 16.10 13.50 14.96
CA VAL A 134 16.74 14.44 15.90
C VAL A 134 17.28 13.72 17.13
N ASP A 135 16.53 12.75 17.67
CA ASP A 135 16.95 11.96 18.82
C ASP A 135 18.15 11.06 18.46
N ARG A 136 18.09 10.37 17.32
CA ARG A 136 19.20 9.55 16.81
C ARG A 136 20.49 10.36 16.59
N LEU A 137 20.39 11.58 16.05
CA LEU A 137 21.53 12.48 15.87
C LEU A 137 22.19 12.84 17.19
N LYS A 138 21.39 13.16 18.24
CA LYS A 138 21.92 13.44 19.58
C LYS A 138 22.71 12.26 20.16
N HIS A 139 22.27 11.03 19.89
CA HIS A 139 22.87 9.81 20.39
C HIS A 139 23.85 9.15 19.42
N LYS A 140 24.19 9.81 18.30
CA LYS A 140 25.08 9.31 17.24
C LYS A 140 24.66 7.94 16.67
N LYS A 141 23.36 7.68 16.59
CA LYS A 141 22.76 6.46 16.03
C LYS A 141 22.29 6.72 14.60
N THR A 142 23.21 6.80 13.68
CA THR A 142 22.92 7.01 12.23
C THR A 142 23.61 5.93 11.40
N PRO A 143 23.06 5.61 10.20
CA PRO A 143 21.98 6.29 9.49
C PRO A 143 20.58 5.97 10.04
N LEU A 144 19.57 6.71 9.58
CA LEU A 144 18.15 6.39 9.73
C LEU A 144 17.57 6.07 8.36
N PHE A 145 16.99 4.88 8.20
CA PHE A 145 16.25 4.49 7.00
C PHE A 145 14.75 4.56 7.27
N THR A 146 13.99 5.22 6.39
CA THR A 146 12.53 5.26 6.53
C THR A 146 11.92 3.87 6.30
N SER A 147 10.77 3.59 6.94
CA SER A 147 10.12 2.27 6.95
C SER A 147 8.72 2.25 6.30
N CYS A 148 8.39 3.28 5.52
CA CYS A 148 7.06 3.39 4.92
C CYS A 148 6.76 2.36 3.82
N CYS A 149 7.79 1.79 3.17
CA CYS A 149 7.63 0.78 2.12
C CYS A 149 7.76 -0.64 2.68
N PRO A 150 6.69 -1.45 2.70
CA PRO A 150 6.74 -2.81 3.25
C PRO A 150 7.70 -3.74 2.49
N SER A 151 7.86 -3.53 1.17
CA SER A 151 8.84 -4.31 0.38
C SER A 151 10.28 -3.99 0.77
N TRP A 152 10.57 -2.74 1.11
CA TRP A 152 11.88 -2.31 1.62
C TRP A 152 12.16 -2.93 2.99
N VAL A 153 11.19 -2.90 3.89
CA VAL A 153 11.33 -3.52 5.22
C VAL A 153 11.58 -5.02 5.08
N LEU A 154 10.78 -5.73 4.26
CA LEU A 154 11.00 -7.15 3.98
C LEU A 154 12.37 -7.44 3.34
N TYR A 155 12.87 -6.54 2.51
CA TYR A 155 14.21 -6.65 1.93
C TYR A 155 15.28 -6.56 3.01
N MET A 156 15.17 -5.57 3.91
CA MET A 156 16.11 -5.41 5.03
C MET A 156 16.07 -6.62 5.97
N GLU A 157 14.88 -7.08 6.36
CA GLU A 157 14.72 -8.24 7.22
C GLU A 157 15.39 -9.51 6.66
N LYS A 158 15.35 -9.68 5.33
CA LYS A 158 15.86 -10.89 4.66
C LYS A 158 17.34 -10.84 4.31
N TYR A 159 17.83 -9.68 3.94
CA TYR A 159 19.14 -9.54 3.32
C TYR A 159 20.13 -8.68 4.12
N HIS A 160 19.62 -7.84 5.03
CA HIS A 160 20.41 -6.93 5.85
C HIS A 160 19.94 -6.91 7.30
N PRO A 161 19.83 -8.08 7.96
CA PRO A 161 19.33 -8.13 9.34
C PRO A 161 20.22 -7.37 10.33
N GLU A 162 21.49 -7.18 9.99
CA GLU A 162 22.45 -6.39 10.76
C GLU A 162 22.13 -4.90 10.79
N ASP A 163 21.37 -4.40 9.81
CA ASP A 163 21.01 -2.99 9.67
C ASP A 163 19.58 -2.67 10.12
N LEU A 164 18.86 -3.64 10.69
CA LEU A 164 17.47 -3.45 11.12
C LEU A 164 17.30 -2.36 12.18
N GLU A 165 18.30 -2.17 13.03
CA GLU A 165 18.31 -1.11 14.04
C GLU A 165 18.32 0.30 13.43
N ASN A 166 18.71 0.41 12.15
CA ASN A 166 18.71 1.67 11.40
C ASN A 166 17.38 1.99 10.76
N LEU A 167 16.42 1.06 10.72
CA LEU A 167 15.06 1.34 10.25
C LEU A 167 14.31 2.22 11.24
N SER A 168 13.52 3.15 10.72
CA SER A 168 12.58 3.94 11.51
C SER A 168 11.56 3.03 12.20
N THR A 169 11.22 3.38 13.43
CA THR A 169 10.15 2.72 14.21
C THR A 169 8.77 3.24 13.85
N CYS A 170 8.69 4.26 12.99
CA CYS A 170 7.42 4.86 12.56
C CYS A 170 6.58 3.92 11.70
N LYS A 171 5.27 4.01 11.87
CA LYS A 171 4.31 3.39 10.96
C LYS A 171 4.31 4.12 9.60
N SER A 172 3.97 3.37 8.54
CA SER A 172 3.73 4.01 7.24
C SER A 172 2.56 5.00 7.27
N PRO A 173 2.50 5.98 6.35
CA PRO A 173 1.37 6.91 6.25
C PRO A 173 0.00 6.22 6.23
N ILE A 174 -0.12 5.12 5.49
CA ILE A 174 -1.34 4.30 5.44
C ILE A 174 -1.70 3.75 6.83
N SER A 175 -0.71 3.24 7.56
CA SER A 175 -0.93 2.70 8.91
C SER A 175 -1.21 3.80 9.92
N MET A 176 -0.59 4.97 9.80
CA MET A 176 -0.87 6.15 10.62
C MET A 176 -2.32 6.60 10.43
N GLU A 177 -2.74 6.81 9.17
CA GLU A 177 -4.10 7.22 8.82
C GLU A 177 -5.14 6.23 9.38
N SER A 178 -4.95 4.93 9.11
CA SER A 178 -5.86 3.90 9.62
C SER A 178 -5.92 3.87 11.15
N THR A 179 -4.80 4.13 11.83
CA THR A 179 -4.76 4.20 13.29
C THR A 179 -5.56 5.41 13.80
N MET A 180 -5.39 6.58 13.19
CA MET A 180 -6.11 7.80 13.57
C MET A 180 -7.62 7.67 13.31
N ILE A 181 -8.01 7.05 12.20
CA ILE A 181 -9.43 6.78 11.93
C ILE A 181 -10.02 5.86 13.00
N LYS A 182 -9.31 4.79 13.39
CA LYS A 182 -9.80 3.82 14.38
C LYS A 182 -9.64 4.25 15.84
N SER A 183 -8.99 5.39 16.11
CA SER A 183 -8.88 5.97 17.45
C SER A 183 -9.56 7.32 17.52
N TYR A 184 -8.88 8.39 17.13
CA TYR A 184 -9.36 9.75 17.28
C TYR A 184 -10.71 10.01 16.57
N PHE A 185 -10.84 9.59 15.30
CA PHE A 185 -12.09 9.76 14.56
C PHE A 185 -13.22 8.89 15.15
N ALA A 186 -12.92 7.65 15.52
CA ALA A 186 -13.87 6.75 16.17
C ALA A 186 -14.43 7.36 17.48
N ASP A 187 -13.54 7.88 18.31
CA ASP A 187 -13.93 8.51 19.59
C ASP A 187 -14.72 9.81 19.35
N MET A 188 -14.30 10.64 18.39
CA MET A 188 -14.96 11.91 18.08
C MET A 188 -16.41 11.75 17.59
N TYR A 189 -16.68 10.67 16.86
CA TYR A 189 -18.01 10.35 16.30
C TYR A 189 -18.75 9.28 17.09
N GLU A 190 -18.22 8.85 18.24
CA GLU A 190 -18.81 7.83 19.11
C GLU A 190 -19.10 6.50 18.36
N ILE A 191 -18.24 6.15 17.41
CA ILE A 191 -18.36 4.91 16.62
C ILE A 191 -17.44 3.84 17.22
N PRO A 192 -17.96 2.66 17.59
CA PRO A 192 -17.11 1.56 18.07
C PRO A 192 -16.05 1.21 17.03
N LYS A 193 -14.78 1.19 17.43
CA LYS A 193 -13.63 0.97 16.50
C LYS A 193 -13.68 -0.34 15.71
N GLU A 194 -14.32 -1.36 16.26
CA GLU A 194 -14.57 -2.65 15.63
C GLU A 194 -15.62 -2.58 14.50
N LYS A 195 -16.47 -1.54 14.52
CA LYS A 195 -17.45 -1.27 13.46
C LYS A 195 -16.86 -0.44 12.32
N ILE A 196 -15.68 0.11 12.47
CA ILE A 196 -15.02 0.90 11.43
C ILE A 196 -14.15 -0.02 10.56
N ILE A 197 -14.41 -0.03 9.27
CA ILE A 197 -13.58 -0.66 8.24
C ILE A 197 -12.83 0.41 7.49
N THR A 198 -11.51 0.36 7.54
CA THR A 198 -10.64 1.27 6.78
C THR A 198 -10.20 0.63 5.47
N VAL A 199 -10.34 1.35 4.37
CA VAL A 199 -9.96 0.91 3.02
C VAL A 199 -8.96 1.90 2.43
N SER A 200 -7.71 1.48 2.31
CA SER A 200 -6.68 2.26 1.60
C SER A 200 -6.81 2.03 0.10
N ILE A 201 -6.86 3.11 -0.66
CA ILE A 201 -6.85 3.09 -2.13
C ILE A 201 -5.51 3.65 -2.59
N ALA A 202 -4.67 2.77 -3.11
CA ALA A 202 -3.32 3.09 -3.56
C ALA A 202 -3.09 2.51 -4.97
N PRO A 203 -2.19 3.11 -5.77
CA PRO A 203 -1.82 2.58 -7.09
C PRO A 203 -1.18 1.21 -7.02
#